data_da83742437f11ee8fc13cad734ea9ebd
#
_entry.id   da83742437f11ee8fc13cad734ea9ebd
#
_cell.length_a   1.000
_cell.length_b   1.000
_cell.length_c   1.000
_cell.angle_alpha   90.00
_cell.angle_beta   90.00
_cell.angle_gamma   90.00
#
_symmetry.space_group_name_H-M   'P 1'
#
loop_
_entity.id
_entity.type
_entity.pdbx_description
1 polymer ?
#
loop_
_entity_poly.entity_id
_entity_poly.type
_entity_poly.pdbx_seq_one_letter_code
_entity_poly.pdbx_strand_id
1 'polypeptide(L)'
;MERVIVNIGNKIYNCQVAKNEEDRRQGLKNVESLPPDEGMLFEWSEEGTREMWMKDTKIPLDQIAINEDDEVVLVYSAKPEDETLVPFMNTKYILEVNAGSGIVEGDDFEIDDSDDLNKYVMKVLAPDGST
;
A
#
# COMPACT_ATOMS: atom_id res chain seq x y z
N MET A 1 6.35 9.01 -11.29
CA MET A 1 6.07 7.68 -10.72
C MET A 1 4.67 7.26 -11.14
N GLU A 2 4.52 6.02 -11.57
CA GLU A 2 3.24 5.45 -11.97
C GLU A 2 2.23 5.49 -10.82
N ARG A 3 0.95 5.64 -11.17
CA ARG A 3 -0.13 5.54 -10.17
C ARG A 3 -1.09 4.43 -10.55
N VAL A 4 -1.62 3.75 -9.54
CA VAL A 4 -2.61 2.68 -9.70
C VAL A 4 -3.67 2.83 -8.62
N ILE A 5 -4.82 2.22 -8.87
CA ILE A 5 -5.86 2.08 -7.86
C ILE A 5 -5.70 0.73 -7.20
N VAL A 6 -5.65 0.73 -5.88
CA VAL A 6 -5.53 -0.49 -5.07
C VAL A 6 -6.85 -0.72 -4.35
N ASN A 7 -7.42 -1.92 -4.56
CA ASN A 7 -8.56 -2.39 -3.79
C ASN A 7 -8.03 -3.40 -2.76
N ILE A 8 -8.30 -3.18 -1.50
CA ILE A 8 -7.81 -4.03 -0.43
C ILE A 8 -8.84 -4.10 0.70
N GLY A 9 -9.27 -5.33 1.03
CA GLY A 9 -10.41 -5.48 1.92
C GLY A 9 -11.61 -4.73 1.35
N ASN A 10 -12.18 -3.82 2.12
CA ASN A 10 -13.27 -2.95 1.66
C ASN A 10 -12.80 -1.51 1.42
N LYS A 11 -11.50 -1.30 1.22
CA LYS A 11 -10.90 0.02 1.03
C LYS A 11 -10.39 0.19 -0.39
N ILE A 12 -10.30 1.44 -0.85
CA ILE A 12 -9.77 1.82 -2.15
C ILE A 12 -8.76 2.93 -1.94
N TYR A 13 -7.57 2.76 -2.50
CA TYR A 13 -6.49 3.76 -2.40
C TYR A 13 -5.94 4.11 -3.78
N ASN A 14 -5.65 5.38 -3.97
CA ASN A 14 -4.89 5.86 -5.12
C ASN A 14 -3.42 5.90 -4.72
N CYS A 15 -2.59 5.09 -5.36
CA CYS A 15 -1.23 4.86 -4.92
C CYS A 15 -0.20 5.17 -6.00
N GLN A 16 0.91 5.79 -5.58
CA GLN A 16 2.13 5.77 -6.36
C GLN A 16 2.75 4.39 -6.24
N VAL A 17 3.41 3.92 -7.31
CA VAL A 17 4.03 2.60 -7.33
C VAL A 17 5.54 2.73 -7.36
N ALA A 18 6.21 2.17 -6.37
CA ALA A 18 7.66 2.10 -6.28
C ALA A 18 8.12 0.72 -6.77
N LYS A 19 8.62 0.65 -8.00
CA LYS A 19 9.02 -0.61 -8.66
C LYS A 19 10.53 -0.82 -8.72
N ASN A 20 11.31 0.24 -8.60
CA ASN A 20 12.78 0.15 -8.66
C ASN A 20 13.36 0.42 -7.28
N GLU A 21 14.63 0.09 -7.13
CA GLU A 21 15.31 0.19 -5.85
C GLU A 21 15.36 1.63 -5.32
N GLU A 22 15.58 2.60 -6.21
CA GLU A 22 15.65 4.00 -5.82
C GLU A 22 14.31 4.50 -5.28
N ASP A 23 13.21 4.21 -6.00
CA ASP A 23 11.87 4.64 -5.58
C ASP A 23 11.45 3.93 -4.28
N ARG A 24 11.78 2.65 -4.13
CA ARG A 24 11.49 1.93 -2.90
C ARG A 24 12.27 2.49 -1.72
N ARG A 25 13.52 2.88 -1.95
CA ARG A 25 14.36 3.47 -0.90
C ARG A 25 13.83 4.83 -0.46
N GLN A 26 13.34 5.63 -1.41
CA GLN A 26 12.74 6.93 -1.09
C GLN A 26 11.45 6.77 -0.30
N GLY A 27 10.56 5.89 -0.74
CA GLY A 27 9.28 5.66 -0.06
C GLY A 27 8.54 6.96 0.24
N LEU A 28 8.01 7.07 1.45
CA LEU A 28 7.29 8.26 1.91
C LEU A 28 8.18 9.16 2.80
N LYS A 29 9.48 9.12 2.62
CA LYS A 29 10.40 9.99 3.37
C LYS A 29 10.05 11.45 3.17
N ASN A 30 10.07 12.21 4.26
CA ASN A 30 9.83 13.65 4.29
C ASN A 30 8.43 14.09 3.85
N VAL A 31 7.50 13.16 3.74
CA VAL A 31 6.08 13.48 3.52
C VAL A 31 5.48 13.91 4.85
N GLU A 32 4.91 15.10 4.91
CA GLU A 32 4.35 15.65 6.15
C GLU A 32 2.89 15.26 6.39
N SER A 33 2.17 14.95 5.32
CA SER A 33 0.80 14.46 5.40
C SER A 33 0.48 13.64 4.17
N LEU A 34 -0.45 12.69 4.34
CA LEU A 34 -0.90 11.82 3.26
C LEU A 34 -2.42 11.85 3.26
N PRO A 35 -3.07 12.17 2.12
CA PRO A 35 -4.53 12.12 2.07
C PRO A 35 -5.06 10.73 2.46
N PRO A 36 -6.23 10.65 3.10
CA PRO A 36 -6.73 9.38 3.63
C PRO A 36 -7.01 8.31 2.57
N ASP A 37 -7.19 8.71 1.31
CA ASP A 37 -7.43 7.79 0.20
C ASP A 37 -6.19 7.54 -0.67
N GLU A 38 -5.03 7.95 -0.21
CA GLU A 38 -3.76 7.75 -0.94
C GLU A 38 -2.81 6.87 -0.16
N GLY A 39 -1.89 6.26 -0.90
CA GLY A 39 -0.84 5.43 -0.33
C GLY A 39 0.33 5.28 -1.27
N MET A 40 1.28 4.45 -0.89
CA MET A 40 2.38 4.04 -1.75
C MET A 40 2.45 2.53 -1.79
N LEU A 41 2.50 1.99 -3.01
CA LEU A 41 2.62 0.55 -3.22
C LEU A 41 4.06 0.22 -3.64
N PHE A 42 4.74 -0.55 -2.80
CA PHE A 42 6.07 -1.08 -3.10
C PHE A 42 5.88 -2.42 -3.78
N GLU A 43 6.47 -2.57 -4.95
CA GLU A 43 6.32 -3.79 -5.75
C GLU A 43 7.68 -4.40 -6.03
N TRP A 44 7.77 -5.72 -5.83
CA TRP A 44 8.93 -6.53 -6.23
C TRP A 44 8.48 -7.52 -7.31
N SER A 45 9.42 -8.01 -8.10
CA SER A 45 9.12 -8.92 -9.19
C SER A 45 8.63 -10.29 -8.70
N GLU A 46 9.03 -10.66 -7.50
CA GLU A 46 8.66 -11.94 -6.90
C GLU A 46 8.55 -11.83 -5.39
N GLU A 47 8.00 -12.85 -4.78
CA GLU A 47 7.84 -12.94 -3.33
C GLU A 47 9.21 -13.13 -2.65
N GLY A 48 9.39 -12.55 -1.48
CA GLY A 48 10.62 -12.69 -0.71
C GLY A 48 10.49 -12.02 0.65
N THR A 49 11.60 -11.99 1.40
CA THR A 49 11.67 -11.27 2.67
C THR A 49 12.07 -9.83 2.40
N ARG A 50 11.30 -8.88 2.94
CA ARG A 50 11.54 -7.45 2.77
C ARG A 50 11.76 -6.82 4.14
N GLU A 51 12.76 -5.93 4.24
CA GLU A 51 13.00 -5.20 5.47
C GLU A 51 12.57 -3.74 5.28
N MET A 52 11.80 -3.23 6.22
CA MET A 52 11.29 -1.86 6.19
C MET A 52 11.66 -1.15 7.47
N TRP A 53 11.82 0.17 7.40
CA TRP A 53 12.00 1.02 8.56
C TRP A 53 11.30 2.36 8.32
N MET A 54 11.30 3.22 9.33
CA MET A 54 10.63 4.50 9.28
C MET A 54 11.60 5.69 9.35
N LYS A 55 12.86 5.46 8.99
CA LYS A 55 13.84 6.56 8.98
C LYS A 55 13.36 7.68 8.07
N ASP A 56 13.40 8.92 8.58
CA ASP A 56 12.97 10.13 7.87
C ASP A 56 11.50 10.10 7.44
N THR A 57 10.71 9.18 7.96
CA THR A 57 9.28 9.07 7.67
C THR A 57 8.53 9.73 8.83
N LYS A 58 7.84 10.83 8.51
CA LYS A 58 7.31 11.78 9.51
C LYS A 58 5.93 11.44 10.06
N ILE A 59 5.22 10.54 9.39
CA ILE A 59 3.82 10.23 9.71
C ILE A 59 3.68 8.77 10.09
N PRO A 60 2.73 8.42 10.99
CA PRO A 60 2.47 7.03 11.33
C PRO A 60 1.80 6.32 10.16
N LEU A 61 2.23 5.11 9.87
CA LEU A 61 1.76 4.35 8.71
C LEU A 61 1.37 2.93 9.12
N ASP A 62 0.40 2.36 8.42
CA ASP A 62 0.23 0.93 8.37
C ASP A 62 1.07 0.41 7.20
N GLN A 63 1.98 -0.50 7.47
CA GLN A 63 2.77 -1.20 6.46
C GLN A 63 2.14 -2.58 6.28
N ILE A 64 1.59 -2.81 5.11
CA ILE A 64 0.74 -3.97 4.83
C ILE A 64 1.45 -4.88 3.83
N ALA A 65 1.84 -6.07 4.29
CA ALA A 65 2.53 -7.04 3.44
C ALA A 65 1.53 -7.93 2.72
N ILE A 66 1.73 -8.10 1.43
CA ILE A 66 0.85 -8.86 0.53
C ILE A 66 1.67 -9.90 -0.21
N ASN A 67 1.22 -11.15 -0.23
CA ASN A 67 1.92 -12.25 -0.88
C ASN A 67 1.59 -12.32 -2.39
N GLU A 68 2.18 -13.27 -3.09
CA GLU A 68 1.96 -13.44 -4.53
C GLU A 68 0.57 -13.98 -4.88
N ASP A 69 -0.18 -14.44 -3.90
CA ASP A 69 -1.57 -14.86 -4.07
C ASP A 69 -2.55 -13.71 -3.79
N ASP A 70 -2.02 -12.47 -3.72
CA ASP A 70 -2.80 -11.25 -3.52
C ASP A 70 -3.57 -11.24 -2.20
N GLU A 71 -2.95 -11.77 -1.16
CA GLU A 71 -3.54 -11.87 0.17
C GLU A 71 -2.67 -11.14 1.19
N VAL A 72 -3.29 -10.41 2.10
CA VAL A 72 -2.59 -9.72 3.19
C VAL A 72 -2.08 -10.74 4.18
N VAL A 73 -0.76 -10.72 4.42
CA VAL A 73 -0.10 -11.67 5.34
C VAL A 73 0.36 -11.02 6.65
N LEU A 74 0.49 -9.68 6.67
CA LEU A 74 0.90 -8.96 7.88
C LEU A 74 0.48 -7.51 7.77
N VAL A 75 -0.01 -6.95 8.86
CA VAL A 75 -0.23 -5.50 8.99
C VAL A 75 0.59 -5.01 10.18
N TYR A 76 1.55 -4.13 9.92
CA TYR A 76 2.41 -3.57 10.95
C TYR A 76 2.14 -2.08 11.10
N SER A 77 1.75 -1.66 12.30
CA SER A 77 1.54 -0.24 12.60
C SER A 77 2.87 0.39 12.98
N ALA A 78 3.41 1.17 12.06
CA ALA A 78 4.76 1.73 12.18
C ALA A 78 4.72 3.15 12.71
N LYS A 79 5.63 3.45 13.64
CA LYS A 79 5.75 4.76 14.28
C LYS A 79 6.66 5.67 13.47
N PRO A 80 6.37 6.99 13.44
CA PRO A 80 7.26 7.94 12.75
C PRO A 80 8.69 7.85 13.28
N GLU A 81 9.65 7.98 12.37
CA GLU A 81 11.08 8.10 12.67
C GLU A 81 11.72 6.87 13.34
N ASP A 82 10.99 5.76 13.43
CA ASP A 82 11.52 4.52 14.03
C ASP A 82 12.49 3.86 13.05
N GLU A 83 13.75 3.71 13.45
CA GLU A 83 14.78 3.14 12.59
C GLU A 83 14.96 1.63 12.78
N THR A 84 14.08 0.99 13.55
CA THR A 84 14.08 -0.46 13.68
C THR A 84 13.75 -1.11 12.33
N LEU A 85 14.59 -2.03 11.89
CA LEU A 85 14.32 -2.81 10.68
C LEU A 85 13.34 -3.92 11.03
N VAL A 86 12.22 -3.94 10.32
CA VAL A 86 11.15 -4.91 10.53
C VAL A 86 11.10 -5.85 9.33
N PRO A 87 11.29 -7.16 9.52
CA PRO A 87 11.24 -8.10 8.41
C PRO A 87 9.81 -8.48 8.06
N PHE A 88 9.50 -8.48 6.77
CA PHE A 88 8.23 -8.94 6.22
C PHE A 88 8.52 -10.16 5.35
N MET A 89 8.01 -11.32 5.74
CA MET A 89 8.27 -12.58 5.03
C MET A 89 7.17 -12.88 4.02
N ASN A 90 7.50 -13.62 2.97
CA ASN A 90 6.55 -14.04 1.94
C ASN A 90 5.82 -12.85 1.29
N THR A 91 6.58 -11.80 0.98
CA THR A 91 6.02 -10.50 0.58
C THR A 91 6.42 -10.16 -0.85
N LYS A 92 5.41 -9.94 -1.69
CA LYS A 92 5.59 -9.42 -3.05
C LYS A 92 5.30 -7.92 -3.11
N TYR A 93 4.36 -7.44 -2.31
CA TYR A 93 4.00 -6.02 -2.24
C TYR A 93 3.96 -5.56 -0.79
N ILE A 94 4.29 -4.28 -0.59
CA ILE A 94 3.99 -3.61 0.67
C ILE A 94 3.19 -2.37 0.33
N LEU A 95 2.01 -2.23 0.95
CA LEU A 95 1.19 -1.03 0.82
C LEU A 95 1.38 -0.19 2.08
N GLU A 96 1.79 1.08 1.91
CA GLU A 96 1.86 2.04 3.01
C GLU A 96 0.71 3.02 2.89
N VAL A 97 -0.09 3.12 3.94
CA VAL A 97 -1.23 4.03 4.07
C VAL A 97 -1.21 4.63 5.46
N ASN A 98 -2.02 5.66 5.70
CA ASN A 98 -2.15 6.22 7.04
C ASN A 98 -2.50 5.14 8.06
N ALA A 99 -1.92 5.23 9.25
CA ALA A 99 -2.20 4.31 10.35
C ALA A 99 -3.69 4.29 10.69
N GLY A 100 -4.17 3.15 11.17
CA GLY A 100 -5.58 2.99 11.52
C GLY A 100 -6.45 2.61 10.34
N SER A 101 -5.89 1.96 9.33
CA SER A 101 -6.59 1.59 8.10
C SER A 101 -7.73 0.58 8.32
N GLY A 102 -7.62 -0.26 9.33
CA GLY A 102 -8.59 -1.34 9.56
C GLY A 102 -8.38 -2.55 8.67
N ILE A 103 -7.33 -2.56 7.84
CA ILE A 103 -6.98 -3.70 7.01
C ILE A 103 -6.42 -4.79 7.91
N VAL A 104 -6.77 -6.06 7.64
CA VAL A 104 -6.37 -7.19 8.48
C VAL A 104 -5.80 -8.32 7.63
N GLU A 105 -5.06 -9.23 8.28
CA GLU A 105 -4.57 -10.44 7.63
C GLU A 105 -5.72 -11.21 7.01
N GLY A 106 -5.49 -11.74 5.81
CA GLY A 106 -6.49 -12.47 5.06
C GLY A 106 -7.31 -11.61 4.11
N ASP A 107 -7.23 -10.28 4.21
CA ASP A 107 -7.91 -9.40 3.26
C ASP A 107 -7.38 -9.61 1.85
N ASP A 108 -8.29 -9.51 0.87
CA ASP A 108 -7.95 -9.62 -0.54
C ASP A 108 -7.37 -8.30 -1.06
N PHE A 109 -6.49 -8.41 -2.03
CA PHE A 109 -5.81 -7.29 -2.65
C PHE A 109 -5.90 -7.40 -4.17
N GLU A 110 -6.17 -6.27 -4.83
CA GLU A 110 -6.24 -6.20 -6.29
C GLU A 110 -5.70 -4.84 -6.75
N ILE A 111 -4.92 -4.85 -7.82
CA ILE A 111 -4.46 -3.62 -8.47
C ILE A 111 -5.33 -3.38 -9.69
N ASP A 112 -5.97 -2.20 -9.74
CA ASP A 112 -6.60 -1.72 -10.95
C ASP A 112 -5.63 -0.76 -11.64
N ASP A 113 -5.49 -0.92 -12.95
CA ASP A 113 -4.64 -0.06 -13.75
C ASP A 113 -5.21 1.37 -13.76
N SER A 114 -4.32 2.38 -13.85
CA SER A 114 -4.75 3.77 -13.93
C SER A 114 -5.65 4.04 -15.16
N ASP A 115 -5.53 3.22 -16.19
CA ASP A 115 -6.39 3.31 -17.38
C ASP A 115 -7.83 2.89 -17.08
N ASP A 116 -8.07 2.24 -15.94
CA ASP A 116 -9.39 1.82 -15.49
C ASP A 116 -10.06 2.85 -14.59
N LEU A 117 -9.70 4.12 -14.72
CA LEU A 117 -10.28 5.17 -13.88
C LEU A 117 -11.81 5.22 -13.97
N ASN A 118 -12.38 4.94 -15.14
CA ASN A 118 -13.83 4.88 -15.28
C ASN A 118 -14.44 3.78 -14.42
N LYS A 119 -13.78 2.63 -14.34
CA LYS A 119 -14.20 1.52 -13.49
C LYS A 119 -14.18 1.94 -12.02
N TYR A 120 -13.14 2.64 -11.60
CA TYR A 120 -13.03 3.18 -10.24
C TYR A 120 -14.16 4.16 -9.94
N VAL A 121 -14.42 5.10 -10.84
CA VAL A 121 -15.49 6.08 -10.69
C VAL A 121 -16.86 5.39 -10.58
N MET A 122 -17.12 4.40 -11.42
CA MET A 122 -18.36 3.63 -11.38
C MET A 122 -18.53 2.91 -10.04
N LYS A 123 -17.45 2.33 -9.50
CA LYS A 123 -17.47 1.66 -8.22
C LYS A 123 -17.87 2.60 -7.08
N VAL A 124 -17.36 3.82 -7.12
CA VAL A 124 -17.55 4.79 -6.05
C VAL A 124 -18.90 5.50 -6.17
N LEU A 125 -19.30 5.85 -7.39
CA LEU A 125 -20.51 6.65 -7.63
C LEU A 125 -21.77 5.82 -7.84
N ALA A 126 -21.65 4.53 -8.09
CA ALA A 126 -22.76 3.62 -8.25
C ALA A 126 -22.60 2.39 -7.36
N PRO A 127 -22.53 2.58 -6.04
CA PRO A 127 -22.24 1.49 -5.11
C PRO A 127 -23.33 0.44 -5.03
N ASP A 128 -24.51 0.73 -5.50
CA ASP A 128 -25.64 -0.21 -5.54
C ASP A 128 -25.62 -1.09 -6.79
N GLY A 129 -24.65 -0.89 -7.68
CA GLY A 129 -24.56 -1.66 -8.91
C GLY A 129 -25.65 -1.34 -9.93
N SER A 130 -26.28 -0.20 -9.81
CA SER A 130 -27.40 0.18 -10.66
C SER A 130 -27.02 0.63 -12.07
N THR A 131 -25.76 0.66 -12.38
CA THR A 131 -25.26 1.09 -13.69
C THR A 131 -24.92 -0.07 -14.58
#